data_cf6e0e16816a99fff9f0c131408d55f9
#
_entry.id   cf6e0e16816a99fff9f0c131408d55f9
#
_cell.length_a   1.000
_cell.length_b   1.000
_cell.length_c   1.000
_cell.angle_alpha   90.00
_cell.angle_beta   90.00
_cell.angle_gamma   90.00
#
_symmetry.space_group_name_H-M   'P 1'
#
loop_
_entity.id
_entity.type
_entity.pdbx_description
1 polymer ?
#
loop_
_entity_poly.entity_id
_entity_poly.type
_entity_poly.pdbx_seq_one_letter_code
_entity_poly.pdbx_strand_id
1 'polypeptide(L)'
;HPSTSGFEQSEWFRSLTVITLCRKFIDDQWQPSRAKLVSTNNGARQLPKHFFNSDIQFEQQYGAIAIPLPDDYRAISEQNSTQDWDQAVKTLINTYSTLPWFNIEWFATMLGMTKRTLQRNLKSKGILFKEAKEQVRETKAKRLLEETDLSVQEISWQVGYSDLSNFNRAFK
;
A
#
# COMPACT_ATOMS: atom_id res chain seq x y z
N HIS A 1 12.99 -10.90 6.37
CA HIS A 1 14.28 -11.46 5.93
C HIS A 1 14.01 -12.62 4.97
N PRO A 2 14.74 -12.81 3.85
CA PRO A 2 14.51 -13.90 2.89
C PRO A 2 14.53 -15.32 3.49
N SER A 3 15.15 -15.48 4.64
CA SER A 3 15.24 -16.75 5.39
C SER A 3 14.07 -17.00 6.35
N THR A 4 13.07 -16.10 6.41
CA THR A 4 11.92 -16.27 7.31
C THR A 4 10.91 -17.24 6.69
N SER A 5 10.43 -18.23 7.47
CA SER A 5 9.37 -19.15 7.04
C SER A 5 8.14 -18.36 6.54
N GLY A 6 7.65 -18.68 5.34
CA GLY A 6 6.53 -18.00 4.69
C GLY A 6 6.91 -16.77 3.86
N PHE A 7 8.19 -16.37 3.80
CA PHE A 7 8.62 -15.23 2.97
C PHE A 7 8.35 -15.50 1.49
N GLU A 8 8.72 -16.67 0.98
CA GLU A 8 8.51 -17.05 -0.41
C GLU A 8 7.02 -17.02 -0.78
N GLN A 9 6.16 -17.60 0.06
CA GLN A 9 4.71 -17.59 -0.16
C GLN A 9 4.14 -16.16 -0.17
N SER A 10 4.63 -15.30 0.72
CA SER A 10 4.21 -13.89 0.76
C SER A 10 4.67 -13.12 -0.47
N GLU A 11 5.88 -13.39 -0.98
CA GLU A 11 6.39 -12.76 -2.20
C GLU A 11 5.58 -13.22 -3.43
N TRP A 12 5.30 -14.51 -3.52
CA TRP A 12 4.45 -15.07 -4.57
C TRP A 12 3.05 -14.47 -4.56
N PHE A 13 2.42 -14.43 -3.39
CA PHE A 13 1.09 -13.85 -3.25
C PHE A 13 1.04 -12.39 -3.71
N ARG A 14 2.02 -11.58 -3.30
CA ARG A 14 2.12 -10.18 -3.75
C ARG A 14 2.31 -10.06 -5.25
N SER A 15 3.20 -10.87 -5.82
CA SER A 15 3.47 -10.87 -7.26
C SER A 15 2.24 -11.27 -8.08
N LEU A 16 1.52 -12.31 -7.66
CA LEU A 16 0.28 -12.74 -8.29
C LEU A 16 -0.83 -11.69 -8.17
N THR A 17 -0.93 -11.01 -7.03
CA THR A 17 -1.90 -9.93 -6.83
C THR A 17 -1.64 -8.77 -7.80
N VAL A 18 -0.37 -8.37 -7.96
CA VAL A 18 0.02 -7.31 -8.91
C VAL A 18 -0.30 -7.74 -10.35
N ILE A 19 0.06 -8.97 -10.75
CA ILE A 19 -0.24 -9.51 -12.09
C ILE A 19 -1.76 -9.54 -12.34
N THR A 20 -2.53 -10.01 -11.38
CA THR A 20 -4.01 -10.06 -11.48
C THR A 20 -4.61 -8.65 -11.61
N LEU A 21 -4.04 -7.68 -10.90
CA LEU A 21 -4.47 -6.29 -11.02
C LEU A 21 -4.12 -5.73 -12.40
N CYS A 22 -2.90 -5.93 -12.89
CA CYS A 22 -2.47 -5.46 -14.21
C CYS A 22 -3.33 -6.03 -15.34
N ARG A 23 -3.75 -7.28 -15.24
CA ARG A 23 -4.66 -7.92 -16.21
C ARG A 23 -5.96 -7.17 -16.41
N LYS A 24 -6.51 -6.56 -15.35
CA LYS A 24 -7.75 -5.76 -15.46
C LYS A 24 -7.59 -4.48 -16.29
N PHE A 25 -6.37 -3.99 -16.44
CA PHE A 25 -6.10 -2.73 -17.13
C PHE A 25 -5.39 -2.93 -18.48
N ILE A 26 -4.71 -4.05 -18.68
CA ILE A 26 -3.93 -4.32 -19.88
C ILE A 26 -4.67 -5.31 -20.78
N ASP A 27 -4.79 -6.56 -20.33
CA ASP A 27 -5.44 -7.67 -21.00
C ASP A 27 -5.60 -8.82 -20.01
N ASP A 28 -6.72 -9.54 -20.03
CA ASP A 28 -7.00 -10.67 -19.13
C ASP A 28 -5.98 -11.83 -19.25
N GLN A 29 -5.32 -11.97 -20.40
CA GLN A 29 -4.29 -12.97 -20.66
C GLN A 29 -2.87 -12.43 -20.49
N TRP A 30 -2.73 -11.14 -20.16
CA TRP A 30 -1.43 -10.52 -20.02
C TRP A 30 -0.55 -11.23 -18.99
N GLN A 31 0.73 -11.36 -19.33
CA GLN A 31 1.78 -11.86 -18.45
C GLN A 31 3.01 -10.96 -18.52
N PRO A 32 3.73 -10.77 -17.42
CA PRO A 32 4.96 -9.99 -17.46
C PRO A 32 6.03 -10.67 -18.29
N SER A 33 6.74 -9.94 -19.13
CA SER A 33 7.87 -10.46 -19.90
C SER A 33 9.05 -10.85 -19.01
N ARG A 34 9.20 -10.19 -17.87
CA ARG A 34 10.26 -10.42 -16.88
C ARG A 34 9.77 -10.17 -15.45
N ALA A 35 10.24 -11.01 -14.52
CA ALA A 35 10.05 -10.81 -13.09
C ALA A 35 11.38 -11.01 -12.33
N LYS A 36 11.61 -10.21 -11.30
CA LYS A 36 12.70 -10.37 -10.34
C LYS A 36 12.10 -10.75 -9.00
N LEU A 37 12.69 -11.74 -8.33
CA LEU A 37 12.25 -12.23 -7.04
C LEU A 37 13.43 -12.29 -6.08
N VAL A 38 13.18 -11.96 -4.83
CA VAL A 38 14.19 -12.05 -3.75
C VAL A 38 14.34 -13.49 -3.27
N SER A 39 13.27 -14.29 -3.36
CA SER A 39 13.26 -15.70 -2.99
C SER A 39 14.18 -16.56 -3.86
N THR A 40 14.53 -17.73 -3.34
CA THR A 40 15.32 -18.74 -4.04
C THR A 40 14.47 -19.51 -5.06
N ASN A 41 15.11 -20.22 -5.98
CA ASN A 41 14.43 -21.01 -7.00
C ASN A 41 13.67 -22.25 -6.43
N ASN A 42 13.79 -22.54 -5.15
CA ASN A 42 13.14 -23.71 -4.53
C ASN A 42 11.62 -23.61 -4.53
N GLY A 43 11.05 -22.40 -4.50
CA GLY A 43 9.61 -22.16 -4.59
C GLY A 43 9.02 -22.26 -5.98
N ALA A 44 9.82 -22.14 -7.04
CA ALA A 44 9.35 -22.17 -8.43
C ALA A 44 8.70 -23.49 -8.86
N ARG A 45 9.00 -24.60 -8.16
CA ARG A 45 8.40 -25.91 -8.44
C ARG A 45 6.91 -25.99 -8.07
N GLN A 46 6.40 -25.07 -7.28
CA GLN A 46 5.00 -25.05 -6.82
C GLN A 46 4.11 -24.08 -7.62
N LEU A 47 4.69 -23.32 -8.57
CA LEU A 47 3.92 -22.38 -9.37
C LEU A 47 3.11 -23.07 -10.45
N PRO A 48 1.88 -22.63 -10.66
CA PRO A 48 1.13 -23.02 -11.87
C PRO A 48 1.88 -22.52 -13.10
N LYS A 49 2.29 -23.45 -13.99
CA LYS A 49 3.09 -23.14 -15.20
C LYS A 49 2.48 -22.06 -16.11
N HIS A 50 1.17 -21.84 -16.03
CA HIS A 50 0.45 -20.85 -16.82
C HIS A 50 0.57 -19.40 -16.31
N PHE A 51 1.17 -19.17 -15.12
CA PHE A 51 1.38 -17.82 -14.61
C PHE A 51 2.66 -17.16 -15.11
N PHE A 52 3.64 -17.95 -15.60
CA PHE A 52 4.94 -17.42 -15.92
C PHE A 52 5.52 -17.99 -17.23
N ASN A 53 5.09 -17.44 -18.33
CA ASN A 53 5.87 -17.51 -19.59
C ASN A 53 7.01 -16.46 -19.59
N SER A 54 7.47 -16.06 -18.41
CA SER A 54 8.33 -14.93 -18.18
C SER A 54 9.74 -15.37 -17.85
N ASP A 55 10.73 -14.56 -18.18
CA ASP A 55 12.08 -14.67 -17.65
C ASP A 55 12.06 -14.30 -16.15
N ILE A 56 12.15 -15.32 -15.27
CA ILE A 56 12.17 -15.12 -13.82
C ILE A 56 13.58 -15.18 -13.30
N GLN A 57 14.03 -14.09 -12.68
CA GLN A 57 15.33 -13.99 -12.04
C GLN A 57 15.13 -14.08 -10.51
N PHE A 58 15.70 -15.12 -9.90
CA PHE A 58 15.68 -15.35 -8.46
C PHE A 58 16.88 -14.72 -7.75
N GLU A 59 16.85 -14.70 -6.41
CA GLU A 59 17.94 -14.22 -5.55
C GLU A 59 18.33 -12.75 -5.82
N GLN A 60 17.34 -11.95 -6.22
CA GLN A 60 17.56 -10.54 -6.49
C GLN A 60 17.49 -9.70 -5.20
N GLN A 61 18.09 -8.51 -5.21
CA GLN A 61 18.04 -7.59 -4.07
C GLN A 61 16.63 -7.05 -3.79
N TYR A 62 15.75 -7.03 -4.80
CA TYR A 62 14.38 -6.56 -4.72
C TYR A 62 13.48 -7.31 -5.70
N GLY A 63 12.19 -7.39 -5.36
CA GLY A 63 11.16 -7.90 -6.26
C GLY A 63 10.73 -6.84 -7.27
N ALA A 64 10.55 -7.24 -8.54
CA ALA A 64 10.05 -6.36 -9.60
C ALA A 64 9.30 -7.17 -10.68
N ILE A 65 8.36 -6.51 -11.35
CA ILE A 65 7.59 -7.06 -12.47
C ILE A 65 7.67 -6.07 -13.63
N ALA A 66 8.06 -6.53 -14.80
CA ALA A 66 8.07 -5.71 -16.01
C ALA A 66 6.64 -5.50 -16.50
N ILE A 67 6.21 -4.26 -16.60
CA ILE A 67 4.91 -3.85 -17.14
C ILE A 67 5.16 -3.13 -18.45
N PRO A 68 4.43 -3.44 -19.55
CA PRO A 68 4.55 -2.70 -20.80
C PRO A 68 4.05 -1.26 -20.58
N LEU A 69 4.79 -0.30 -21.07
CA LEU A 69 4.37 1.08 -21.06
C LEU A 69 3.68 1.39 -22.41
N PRO A 70 2.63 2.21 -22.42
CA PRO A 70 2.05 2.72 -23.65
C PRO A 70 3.11 3.48 -24.49
N ASP A 71 2.97 3.47 -25.81
CA ASP A 71 3.92 4.14 -26.72
C ASP A 71 3.99 5.65 -26.49
N ASP A 72 2.92 6.25 -25.97
CA ASP A 72 2.81 7.64 -25.59
C ASP A 72 3.22 7.94 -24.15
N TYR A 73 3.70 6.92 -23.42
CA TYR A 73 4.15 7.09 -22.04
C TYR A 73 5.31 8.09 -21.97
N ARG A 74 5.10 9.15 -21.25
CA ARG A 74 6.15 10.09 -20.88
C ARG A 74 6.50 9.89 -19.42
N ALA A 75 7.76 9.58 -19.15
CA ALA A 75 8.25 9.55 -17.76
C ALA A 75 7.94 10.91 -17.11
N ILE A 76 7.30 10.88 -15.95
CA ILE A 76 7.09 12.08 -15.13
C ILE A 76 8.48 12.63 -14.83
N SER A 77 8.78 13.83 -15.33
CA SER A 77 10.08 14.47 -15.07
C SER A 77 10.22 14.70 -13.56
N GLU A 78 11.44 14.62 -13.04
CA GLU A 78 11.74 14.83 -11.60
C GLU A 78 11.21 16.19 -11.06
N GLN A 79 10.91 17.15 -11.93
CA GLN A 79 10.32 18.44 -11.55
C GLN A 79 8.89 18.33 -10.98
N ASN A 80 8.15 17.27 -11.29
CA ASN A 80 6.82 17.02 -10.71
C ASN A 80 6.88 16.16 -9.42
N SER A 81 8.06 15.65 -9.05
CA SER A 81 8.22 14.69 -7.96
C SER A 81 7.80 15.21 -6.58
N THR A 82 7.89 16.52 -6.35
CA THR A 82 7.50 17.13 -5.07
C THR A 82 5.99 17.24 -4.91
N GLN A 83 5.29 17.60 -5.99
CA GLN A 83 3.82 17.71 -5.96
C GLN A 83 3.17 16.31 -5.99
N ASP A 84 3.77 15.39 -6.71
CA ASP A 84 3.37 13.98 -6.74
C ASP A 84 3.56 13.29 -5.37
N TRP A 85 4.68 13.58 -4.66
CA TRP A 85 4.93 13.02 -3.35
C TRP A 85 3.88 13.46 -2.33
N ASP A 86 3.54 14.75 -2.30
CA ASP A 86 2.53 15.29 -1.38
C ASP A 86 1.16 14.66 -1.64
N GLN A 87 0.78 14.55 -2.91
CA GLN A 87 -0.48 13.93 -3.30
C GLN A 87 -0.49 12.43 -3.01
N ALA A 88 0.59 11.73 -3.31
CA ALA A 88 0.74 10.30 -3.01
C ALA A 88 0.65 10.02 -1.51
N VAL A 89 1.35 10.81 -0.69
CA VAL A 89 1.31 10.68 0.77
C VAL A 89 -0.08 10.94 1.33
N LYS A 90 -0.78 11.99 0.86
CA LYS A 90 -2.16 12.27 1.27
C LYS A 90 -3.10 11.12 0.88
N THR A 91 -2.96 10.59 -0.33
CA THR A 91 -3.73 9.44 -0.79
C THR A 91 -3.48 8.20 0.08
N LEU A 92 -2.22 7.93 0.42
CA LEU A 92 -1.86 6.81 1.31
C LEU A 92 -2.44 7.02 2.73
N ILE A 93 -2.35 8.22 3.29
CA ILE A 93 -2.96 8.53 4.58
C ILE A 93 -4.47 8.29 4.51
N ASN A 94 -5.16 8.79 3.49
CA ASN A 94 -6.59 8.57 3.29
C ASN A 94 -6.94 7.08 3.20
N THR A 95 -6.13 6.31 2.49
CA THR A 95 -6.38 4.87 2.29
C THR A 95 -6.20 4.06 3.57
N TYR A 96 -5.14 4.34 4.33
CA TYR A 96 -4.74 3.50 5.46
C TYR A 96 -5.22 3.99 6.84
N SER A 97 -5.70 5.24 6.98
CA SER A 97 -6.05 5.84 8.27
C SER A 97 -7.08 5.08 9.07
N THR A 98 -7.99 4.36 8.42
CA THR A 98 -9.02 3.56 9.09
C THR A 98 -8.54 2.18 9.56
N LEU A 99 -7.31 1.82 9.26
CA LEU A 99 -6.73 0.57 9.76
C LEU A 99 -6.18 0.78 11.18
N PRO A 100 -6.52 -0.09 12.14
CA PRO A 100 -6.14 0.06 13.54
C PRO A 100 -4.62 0.13 13.74
N TRP A 101 -3.87 -0.65 12.96
CA TRP A 101 -2.42 -0.77 13.04
C TRP A 101 -1.65 0.31 12.27
N PHE A 102 -2.34 1.17 11.49
CA PHE A 102 -1.67 2.24 10.74
C PHE A 102 -1.11 3.31 11.69
N ASN A 103 0.21 3.37 11.77
CA ASN A 103 0.95 4.32 12.58
C ASN A 103 2.14 4.89 11.80
N ILE A 104 2.79 5.90 12.36
CA ILE A 104 3.89 6.61 11.67
C ILE A 104 5.12 5.72 11.47
N GLU A 105 5.37 4.75 12.34
CA GLU A 105 6.47 3.80 12.25
C GLU A 105 6.28 2.88 11.05
N TRP A 106 5.08 2.28 10.95
CA TRP A 106 4.73 1.43 9.82
C TRP A 106 4.76 2.21 8.51
N PHE A 107 4.21 3.42 8.51
CA PHE A 107 4.18 4.28 7.33
C PHE A 107 5.59 4.65 6.86
N ALA A 108 6.49 4.98 7.78
CA ALA A 108 7.89 5.25 7.46
C ALA A 108 8.58 4.03 6.85
N THR A 109 8.39 2.85 7.45
CA THR A 109 8.92 1.59 6.94
C THR A 109 8.42 1.29 5.51
N MET A 110 7.13 1.46 5.26
CA MET A 110 6.52 1.28 3.95
C MET A 110 7.13 2.21 2.89
N LEU A 111 7.46 3.44 3.27
CA LEU A 111 8.10 4.43 2.38
C LEU A 111 9.63 4.30 2.30
N GLY A 112 10.23 3.29 2.94
CA GLY A 112 11.68 3.11 2.98
C GLY A 112 12.43 4.21 3.74
N MET A 113 11.78 4.86 4.72
CA MET A 113 12.31 5.99 5.48
C MET A 113 12.40 5.69 6.98
N THR A 114 13.21 6.46 7.71
CA THR A 114 13.11 6.49 9.17
C THR A 114 11.89 7.32 9.60
N LYS A 115 11.31 7.01 10.78
CA LYS A 115 10.24 7.81 11.38
C LYS A 115 10.58 9.30 11.42
N ARG A 116 11.80 9.65 11.84
CA ARG A 116 12.28 11.03 11.94
C ARG A 116 12.30 11.73 10.57
N THR A 117 12.77 11.04 9.54
CA THR A 117 12.79 11.57 8.17
C THR A 117 11.40 11.82 7.66
N LEU A 118 10.48 10.85 7.82
CA LEU A 118 9.09 11.01 7.41
C LEU A 118 8.41 12.17 8.14
N GLN A 119 8.55 12.25 9.47
CA GLN A 119 7.97 13.36 10.25
C GLN A 119 8.48 14.72 9.79
N ARG A 120 9.78 14.85 9.51
CA ARG A 120 10.36 16.10 9.01
C ARG A 120 9.80 16.46 7.63
N ASN A 121 9.71 15.48 6.73
CA ASN A 121 9.17 15.69 5.37
C ASN A 121 7.68 16.08 5.41
N LEU A 122 6.87 15.41 6.21
CA LEU A 122 5.46 15.77 6.41
C LEU A 122 5.32 17.19 6.96
N LYS A 123 6.10 17.50 8.02
CA LYS A 123 6.07 18.84 8.66
C LYS A 123 6.48 19.94 7.70
N SER A 124 7.49 19.74 6.84
CA SER A 124 7.91 20.73 5.84
C SER A 124 6.83 21.03 4.80
N LYS A 125 5.85 20.14 4.66
CA LYS A 125 4.67 20.28 3.79
C LYS A 125 3.40 20.66 4.56
N GLY A 126 3.53 21.05 5.83
CA GLY A 126 2.40 21.43 6.68
C GLY A 126 1.48 20.27 7.06
N ILE A 127 1.93 19.01 6.90
CA ILE A 127 1.15 17.83 7.24
C ILE A 127 1.57 17.31 8.61
N LEU A 128 0.65 17.31 9.56
CA LEU A 128 0.80 16.65 10.86
C LEU A 128 0.12 15.28 10.77
N PHE A 129 0.90 14.20 10.77
CA PHE A 129 0.42 12.83 10.53
C PHE A 129 -0.78 12.46 11.42
N LYS A 130 -0.70 12.78 12.71
CA LYS A 130 -1.77 12.48 13.66
C LYS A 130 -3.07 13.20 13.26
N GLU A 131 -2.99 14.49 12.98
CA GLU A 131 -4.14 15.31 12.62
C GLU A 131 -4.74 14.87 11.29
N ALA A 132 -3.90 14.62 10.27
CA ALA A 132 -4.35 14.13 8.99
C ALA A 132 -5.06 12.77 9.10
N LYS A 133 -4.54 11.86 9.93
CA LYS A 133 -5.16 10.57 10.21
C LYS A 133 -6.52 10.72 10.90
N GLU A 134 -6.60 11.55 11.93
CA GLU A 134 -7.85 11.79 12.68
C GLU A 134 -8.89 12.47 11.78
N GLN A 135 -8.51 13.43 10.97
CA GLN A 135 -9.43 14.10 10.03
C GLN A 135 -10.07 13.12 9.03
N VAL A 136 -9.30 12.17 8.50
CA VAL A 136 -9.84 11.11 7.61
C VAL A 136 -10.85 10.25 8.36
N ARG A 137 -10.52 9.83 9.59
CA ARG A 137 -11.40 9.03 10.45
C ARG A 137 -12.69 9.77 10.76
N GLU A 138 -12.57 11.05 11.11
CA GLU A 138 -13.71 11.93 11.39
C GLU A 138 -14.64 12.04 10.18
N THR A 139 -14.09 12.39 9.03
CA THR A 139 -14.87 12.52 7.78
C THR A 139 -15.62 11.23 7.45
N LYS A 140 -14.92 10.08 7.59
CA LYS A 140 -15.54 8.78 7.33
C LYS A 140 -16.62 8.41 8.37
N ALA A 141 -16.38 8.72 9.65
CA ALA A 141 -17.35 8.46 10.69
C ALA A 141 -18.62 9.29 10.52
N LYS A 142 -18.51 10.59 10.21
CA LYS A 142 -19.65 11.45 9.91
C LYS A 142 -20.49 10.89 8.77
N ARG A 143 -19.83 10.48 7.67
CA ARG A 143 -20.51 9.88 6.54
C ARG A 143 -21.26 8.60 6.93
N LEU A 144 -20.63 7.71 7.72
CA LEU A 144 -21.27 6.48 8.16
C LEU A 144 -22.47 6.74 9.08
N LEU A 145 -22.41 7.77 9.95
CA LEU A 145 -23.52 8.19 10.80
C LEU A 145 -24.71 8.74 10.00
N GLU A 146 -24.44 9.37 8.86
CA GLU A 146 -25.46 9.98 8.01
C GLU A 146 -26.06 8.98 7.00
N GLU A 147 -25.26 8.05 6.50
CA GLU A 147 -25.62 7.18 5.37
C GLU A 147 -26.02 5.75 5.78
N THR A 148 -25.86 5.37 7.07
CA THR A 148 -26.08 3.98 7.51
C THR A 148 -26.78 3.91 8.85
N ASP A 149 -27.41 2.75 9.13
CA ASP A 149 -28.01 2.42 10.44
C ASP A 149 -27.06 1.73 11.40
N LEU A 150 -25.73 1.84 11.17
CA LEU A 150 -24.74 1.22 12.02
C LEU A 150 -24.71 1.86 13.41
N SER A 151 -24.53 1.05 14.44
CA SER A 151 -24.34 1.54 15.79
C SER A 151 -23.02 2.33 15.90
N VAL A 152 -22.95 3.27 16.85
CA VAL A 152 -21.74 4.06 17.14
C VAL A 152 -20.53 3.15 17.39
N GLN A 153 -20.74 1.99 17.99
CA GLN A 153 -19.69 1.01 18.24
C GLN A 153 -19.15 0.39 16.94
N GLU A 154 -20.04 0.00 16.03
CA GLU A 154 -19.65 -0.54 14.72
C GLU A 154 -18.91 0.51 13.89
N ILE A 155 -19.40 1.75 13.91
CA ILE A 155 -18.73 2.88 13.25
C ILE A 155 -17.34 3.10 13.83
N SER A 156 -17.18 3.06 15.17
CA SER A 156 -15.86 3.20 15.80
C SER A 156 -14.85 2.18 15.29
N TRP A 157 -15.26 0.91 15.13
CA TRP A 157 -14.41 -0.13 14.56
C TRP A 157 -14.10 0.10 13.08
N GLN A 158 -15.10 0.48 12.28
CA GLN A 158 -14.91 0.73 10.85
C GLN A 158 -13.96 1.90 10.54
N VAL A 159 -13.87 2.87 11.45
CA VAL A 159 -12.92 3.97 11.31
C VAL A 159 -11.60 3.74 12.04
N GLY A 160 -11.39 2.53 12.58
CA GLY A 160 -10.10 2.07 13.07
C GLY A 160 -9.81 2.38 14.53
N TYR A 161 -10.84 2.57 15.38
CA TYR A 161 -10.67 2.61 16.82
C TYR A 161 -10.84 1.22 17.43
N SER A 162 -9.97 0.88 18.37
CA SER A 162 -10.02 -0.40 19.09
C SER A 162 -11.08 -0.44 20.19
N ASP A 163 -11.46 0.74 20.68
CA ASP A 163 -12.47 0.89 21.72
C ASP A 163 -13.30 2.17 21.54
N LEU A 164 -14.52 2.13 22.06
CA LEU A 164 -15.51 3.21 21.95
C LEU A 164 -15.11 4.44 22.77
N SER A 165 -14.34 4.29 23.85
CA SER A 165 -13.93 5.41 24.70
C SER A 165 -12.94 6.32 23.98
N ASN A 166 -12.01 5.74 23.23
CA ASN A 166 -11.07 6.49 22.38
C ASN A 166 -11.80 7.20 21.24
N PHE A 167 -12.77 6.51 20.61
CA PHE A 167 -13.62 7.12 19.61
C PHE A 167 -14.38 8.32 20.16
N ASN A 168 -15.14 8.15 21.26
CA ASN A 168 -15.91 9.24 21.88
C ASN A 168 -15.05 10.43 22.31
N ARG A 169 -13.79 10.19 22.70
CA ARG A 169 -12.86 11.27 23.08
C ARG A 169 -12.39 12.06 21.86
N ALA A 170 -12.22 11.41 20.72
CA ALA A 170 -11.82 12.07 19.48
C ALA A 170 -12.94 12.86 18.82
N PHE A 171 -14.21 12.52 19.12
CA PHE A 171 -15.41 13.14 18.54
C PHE A 171 -16.15 14.08 19.52
N LYS A 172 -15.56 14.45 20.64
CA LYS A 172 -16.05 15.53 21.51
C LYS A 172 -15.57 16.87 20.99
#